data_28c224e8d4203073d7fe09586f413ed5
#
_entry.id   28c224e8d4203073d7fe09586f413ed5
#
_cell.length_a   1.000
_cell.length_b   1.000
_cell.length_c   1.000
_cell.angle_alpha   90.00
_cell.angle_beta   90.00
_cell.angle_gamma   90.00
#
_symmetry.space_group_name_H-M   'P 1'
#
loop_
_entity.id
_entity.type
_entity.pdbx_description
1 polymer ?
#
loop_
_entity_poly.entity_id
_entity_poly.type
_entity_poly.pdbx_seq_one_letter_code
_entity_poly.pdbx_strand_id
1 'polypeptide(L)'
;MVNTDYFFSSLRHSGVELFTGVPDSLLKDICAYITDNTSPDNHIISANEGNAISIGIGHHLATKKVPLIYLQNSGLGNIINPLLSLADPDVFSIPMILLIGWRGEPGIEDEPQHIKQGR
;
A
#
# COMPACT_ATOMS: atom_id res chain seq x y z
N MET A 1 -15.77 -4.68 -10.98
CA MET A 1 -14.60 -5.26 -10.29
C MET A 1 -13.37 -4.96 -11.14
N VAL A 2 -12.30 -4.45 -10.54
CA VAL A 2 -11.04 -4.17 -11.27
C VAL A 2 -10.37 -5.51 -11.61
N ASN A 3 -9.92 -5.65 -12.86
CA ASN A 3 -9.16 -6.82 -13.29
C ASN A 3 -7.75 -6.76 -12.69
N THR A 4 -7.38 -7.73 -11.87
CA THR A 4 -6.10 -7.75 -11.13
C THR A 4 -4.90 -7.86 -12.05
N ASP A 5 -4.98 -8.66 -13.12
CA ASP A 5 -3.90 -8.81 -14.10
C ASP A 5 -3.64 -7.48 -14.82
N TYR A 6 -4.69 -6.85 -15.33
CA TYR A 6 -4.56 -5.55 -16.00
C TYR A 6 -3.98 -4.47 -15.08
N PHE A 7 -4.49 -4.40 -13.84
CA PHE A 7 -4.01 -3.43 -12.86
C PHE A 7 -2.53 -3.64 -12.51
N PHE A 8 -2.15 -4.88 -12.20
CA PHE A 8 -0.77 -5.24 -11.91
C PHE A 8 0.17 -4.95 -13.10
N SER A 9 -0.23 -5.36 -14.30
CA SER A 9 0.55 -5.14 -15.53
C SER A 9 0.75 -3.65 -15.80
N SER A 10 -0.28 -2.82 -15.54
CA SER A 10 -0.17 -1.37 -15.67
C SER A 10 0.83 -0.77 -14.69
N LEU A 11 0.83 -1.23 -13.43
CA LEU A 11 1.81 -0.82 -12.43
C LEU A 11 3.24 -1.20 -12.85
N ARG A 12 3.43 -2.44 -13.29
CA ARG A 12 4.73 -2.91 -13.77
C ARG A 12 5.22 -2.11 -14.98
N HIS A 13 4.33 -1.84 -15.94
CA HIS A 13 4.65 -1.02 -17.11
C HIS A 13 5.03 0.42 -16.74
N SER A 14 4.45 0.95 -15.67
CA SER A 14 4.80 2.27 -15.12
C SER A 14 6.07 2.27 -14.26
N GLY A 15 6.77 1.13 -14.13
CA GLY A 15 8.04 1.03 -13.43
C GLY A 15 7.93 0.69 -11.93
N VAL A 16 6.76 0.32 -11.43
CA VAL A 16 6.60 -0.17 -10.06
C VAL A 16 7.22 -1.57 -9.96
N GLU A 17 8.19 -1.73 -9.09
CA GLU A 17 8.87 -3.02 -8.86
C GLU A 17 8.68 -3.54 -7.44
N LEU A 18 8.64 -2.66 -6.44
CA LEU A 18 8.42 -3.03 -5.05
C LEU A 18 6.95 -2.91 -4.67
N PHE A 19 6.45 -3.98 -4.07
CA PHE A 19 5.14 -4.06 -3.42
C PHE A 19 5.36 -4.39 -1.94
N THR A 20 4.81 -3.59 -1.05
CA THR A 20 4.90 -3.85 0.40
C THR A 20 3.64 -3.37 1.10
N GLY A 21 3.33 -3.93 2.25
CA GLY A 21 2.15 -3.51 2.99
C GLY A 21 1.69 -4.48 4.06
N VAL A 22 0.55 -4.18 4.64
CA VAL A 22 -0.16 -5.05 5.56
C VAL A 22 -1.40 -5.58 4.84
N PRO A 23 -1.55 -6.91 4.71
CA PRO A 23 -2.66 -7.50 3.97
C PRO A 23 -4.03 -7.12 4.53
N ASP A 24 -4.98 -6.86 3.63
CA ASP A 24 -6.37 -6.58 3.94
C ASP A 24 -7.30 -7.47 3.12
N SER A 25 -8.42 -7.89 3.71
CA SER A 25 -9.38 -8.79 3.06
C SER A 25 -10.03 -8.22 1.81
N LEU A 26 -10.19 -6.89 1.71
CA LEU A 26 -10.69 -6.24 0.49
C LEU A 26 -9.66 -6.25 -0.65
N LEU A 27 -8.37 -6.34 -0.31
CA LEU A 27 -7.26 -6.37 -1.25
C LEU A 27 -6.74 -7.80 -1.51
N LYS A 28 -7.43 -8.84 -1.02
CA LYS A 28 -6.96 -10.24 -1.08
C LYS A 28 -6.57 -10.69 -2.48
N ASP A 29 -7.38 -10.35 -3.49
CA ASP A 29 -7.16 -10.84 -4.85
C ASP A 29 -5.92 -10.19 -5.48
N ILE A 30 -5.72 -8.89 -5.29
CA ILE A 30 -4.52 -8.21 -5.78
C ILE A 30 -3.27 -8.62 -4.99
N CYS A 31 -3.37 -8.79 -3.67
CA CYS A 31 -2.25 -9.25 -2.86
C CYS A 31 -1.81 -10.67 -3.24
N ALA A 32 -2.75 -11.59 -3.48
CA ALA A 32 -2.47 -12.93 -3.98
C ALA A 32 -1.78 -12.87 -5.37
N TYR A 33 -2.33 -12.06 -6.27
CA TYR A 33 -1.75 -11.90 -7.61
C TYR A 33 -0.31 -11.35 -7.56
N ILE A 34 -0.05 -10.36 -6.70
CA ILE A 34 1.31 -9.84 -6.46
C ILE A 34 2.22 -10.95 -5.97
N THR A 35 1.78 -11.74 -4.98
CA THR A 35 2.57 -12.86 -4.43
C THR A 35 2.97 -13.87 -5.51
N ASP A 36 2.02 -14.21 -6.39
CA ASP A 36 2.23 -15.21 -7.44
C ASP A 36 3.09 -14.70 -8.61
N ASN A 37 3.19 -13.38 -8.79
CA ASN A 37 3.81 -12.76 -9.97
C ASN A 37 5.03 -11.87 -9.65
N THR A 38 5.51 -11.88 -8.40
CA THR A 38 6.73 -11.15 -8.00
C THR A 38 7.68 -12.07 -7.24
N SER A 39 8.98 -11.73 -7.26
CA SER A 39 9.95 -12.39 -6.40
C SER A 39 9.77 -11.98 -4.94
N PRO A 40 10.19 -12.82 -3.97
CA PRO A 40 10.14 -12.46 -2.55
C PRO A 40 10.88 -11.16 -2.20
N ASP A 41 11.90 -10.79 -2.96
CA ASP A 41 12.65 -9.55 -2.76
C ASP A 41 11.85 -8.31 -3.16
N ASN A 42 10.85 -8.48 -4.01
CA ASN A 42 10.01 -7.40 -4.53
C ASN A 42 8.59 -7.37 -3.93
N HIS A 43 8.24 -8.35 -3.10
CA HIS A 43 6.99 -8.35 -2.34
C HIS A 43 7.26 -8.62 -0.86
N ILE A 44 7.15 -7.58 -0.03
CA ILE A 44 7.48 -7.64 1.39
C ILE A 44 6.22 -7.38 2.21
N ILE A 45 5.76 -8.39 2.93
CA ILE A 45 4.67 -8.23 3.90
C ILE A 45 5.27 -7.63 5.17
N SER A 46 4.76 -6.48 5.57
CA SER A 46 5.29 -5.70 6.68
C SER A 46 4.59 -6.02 8.01
N ALA A 47 5.29 -5.83 9.13
CA ALA A 47 4.74 -6.03 10.47
C ALA A 47 3.67 -4.99 10.83
N ASN A 48 3.80 -3.75 10.31
CA ASN A 48 2.78 -2.70 10.38
C ASN A 48 2.94 -1.72 9.21
N GLU A 49 1.97 -0.82 9.07
CA GLU A 49 1.90 0.10 7.93
C GLU A 49 3.04 1.13 7.93
N GLY A 50 3.48 1.60 9.09
CA GLY A 50 4.63 2.51 9.19
C GLY A 50 5.93 1.87 8.70
N ASN A 51 6.12 0.57 8.97
CA ASN A 51 7.24 -0.20 8.42
C ASN A 51 7.16 -0.30 6.90
N ALA A 52 5.96 -0.52 6.35
CA ALA A 52 5.76 -0.57 4.89
C ALA A 52 6.14 0.76 4.23
N ILE A 53 5.73 1.89 4.79
CA ILE A 53 6.14 3.22 4.30
C ILE A 53 7.66 3.36 4.33
N SER A 54 8.31 2.96 5.43
CA SER A 54 9.77 3.07 5.59
C SER A 54 10.54 2.21 4.57
N ILE A 55 10.05 1.01 4.29
CA ILE A 55 10.60 0.13 3.24
C ILE A 55 10.46 0.79 1.87
N GLY A 56 9.29 1.35 1.57
CA GLY A 56 9.04 2.08 0.32
C GLY A 56 9.95 3.30 0.14
N ILE A 57 10.16 4.08 1.20
CA ILE A 57 11.08 5.21 1.21
C ILE A 57 12.51 4.74 0.88
N GLY A 58 12.99 3.70 1.56
CA GLY A 58 14.31 3.12 1.31
C GLY A 58 14.49 2.63 -0.12
N HIS A 59 13.46 1.96 -0.68
CA HIS A 59 13.46 1.53 -2.07
C HIS A 59 13.60 2.71 -3.04
N HIS A 60 12.79 3.76 -2.84
CA HIS A 60 12.87 4.96 -3.70
C HIS A 60 14.24 5.64 -3.61
N LEU A 61 14.78 5.81 -2.41
CA LEU A 61 16.09 6.43 -2.22
C LEU A 61 17.20 5.66 -2.95
N ALA A 62 17.13 4.32 -2.92
CA ALA A 62 18.12 3.44 -3.56
C ALA A 62 17.95 3.35 -5.09
N THR A 63 16.71 3.32 -5.60
CA THR A 63 16.41 2.97 -7.00
C THR A 63 15.82 4.10 -7.83
N LYS A 64 15.30 5.13 -7.19
CA LYS A 64 14.49 6.20 -7.79
C LYS A 64 13.15 5.72 -8.36
N LYS A 65 12.76 4.47 -8.11
CA LYS A 65 11.49 3.91 -8.54
C LYS A 65 10.40 4.16 -7.50
N VAL A 66 9.15 4.25 -7.96
CA VAL A 66 7.98 4.47 -7.10
C VAL A 66 7.50 3.13 -6.56
N PRO A 67 7.45 2.93 -5.23
CA PRO A 67 6.89 1.73 -4.62
C PRO A 67 5.36 1.79 -4.60
N LEU A 68 4.71 0.61 -4.56
CA LEU A 68 3.32 0.49 -4.16
C LEU A 68 3.23 -0.05 -2.74
N ILE A 69 2.46 0.64 -1.91
CA ILE A 69 2.21 0.27 -0.52
C ILE A 69 0.71 0.03 -0.34
N TYR A 70 0.34 -1.15 0.14
CA TYR A 70 -1.05 -1.52 0.35
C TYR A 70 -1.37 -1.65 1.85
N LEU A 71 -2.57 -1.21 2.23
CA LEU A 71 -3.02 -1.23 3.62
C LEU A 71 -4.55 -1.10 3.71
N GLN A 72 -5.11 -1.43 4.87
CA GLN A 72 -6.48 -1.09 5.20
C GLN A 72 -6.55 0.37 5.70
N ASN A 73 -7.67 1.05 5.48
CA ASN A 73 -7.87 2.42 5.98
C ASN A 73 -7.71 2.55 7.51
N SER A 74 -7.94 1.50 8.29
CA SER A 74 -7.65 1.49 9.73
C SER A 74 -6.17 1.70 10.06
N GLY A 75 -5.28 1.33 9.13
CA GLY A 75 -3.83 1.51 9.26
C GLY A 75 -3.33 2.92 8.94
N LEU A 76 -4.19 3.82 8.47
CA LEU A 76 -3.79 5.19 8.12
C LEU A 76 -3.15 5.95 9.29
N GLY A 77 -3.60 5.71 10.53
CA GLY A 77 -3.00 6.30 11.72
C GLY A 77 -1.51 5.94 11.89
N ASN A 78 -1.10 4.76 11.47
CA ASN A 78 0.27 4.26 11.61
C ASN A 78 1.23 4.86 10.57
N ILE A 79 0.72 5.44 9.49
CA ILE A 79 1.55 6.00 8.40
C ILE A 79 1.72 7.51 8.47
N ILE A 80 0.97 8.20 9.34
CA ILE A 80 1.01 9.68 9.42
C ILE A 80 2.43 10.17 9.69
N ASN A 81 3.09 9.63 10.70
CA ASN A 81 4.43 10.08 11.06
C ASN A 81 5.46 9.87 9.93
N PRO A 82 5.65 8.68 9.36
CA PRO A 82 6.63 8.51 8.29
C PRO A 82 6.26 9.27 7.00
N LEU A 83 5.00 9.49 6.71
CA LEU A 83 4.60 10.34 5.58
C LEU A 83 5.01 11.80 5.79
N LEU A 84 4.65 12.40 6.93
CA LEU A 84 4.93 13.81 7.21
C LEU A 84 6.39 14.08 7.55
N SER A 85 7.06 13.14 8.24
CA SER A 85 8.44 13.36 8.70
C SER A 85 9.51 12.97 7.67
N LEU A 86 9.15 12.16 6.66
CA LEU A 86 10.11 11.65 5.67
C LEU A 86 9.65 11.84 4.23
N ALA A 87 8.43 11.40 3.89
CA ALA A 87 7.99 11.40 2.49
C ALA A 87 7.48 12.75 1.99
N ASP A 88 7.12 13.65 2.88
CA ASP A 88 6.59 14.98 2.56
C ASP A 88 7.46 15.71 1.52
N PRO A 89 6.86 16.44 0.56
CA PRO A 89 7.60 17.23 -0.44
C PRO A 89 8.63 18.19 0.14
N ASP A 90 8.35 18.76 1.32
CA ASP A 90 9.25 19.71 2.00
C ASP A 90 10.36 19.01 2.81
N VAL A 91 10.39 17.66 2.86
CA VAL A 91 11.41 16.88 3.57
C VAL A 91 12.29 16.13 2.56
N PHE A 92 11.93 14.89 2.17
CA PHE A 92 12.68 14.12 1.18
C PHE A 92 11.95 13.95 -0.14
N SER A 93 10.71 14.39 -0.24
CA SER A 93 9.89 14.35 -1.46
C SER A 93 9.83 12.95 -2.09
N ILE A 94 9.42 11.96 -1.31
CA ILE A 94 9.38 10.55 -1.73
C ILE A 94 8.02 10.21 -2.35
N PRO A 95 7.92 10.00 -3.66
CA PRO A 95 6.69 9.55 -4.29
C PRO A 95 6.40 8.09 -3.97
N MET A 96 5.12 7.76 -3.74
CA MET A 96 4.65 6.40 -3.55
C MET A 96 3.19 6.26 -3.97
N ILE A 97 2.78 5.04 -4.32
CA ILE A 97 1.38 4.71 -4.56
C ILE A 97 0.83 4.06 -3.30
N LEU A 98 -0.24 4.61 -2.73
CA LEU A 98 -0.97 4.00 -1.62
C LEU A 98 -2.23 3.32 -2.16
N LEU A 99 -2.31 1.99 -2.03
CA LEU A 99 -3.49 1.20 -2.34
C LEU A 99 -4.22 0.88 -1.04
N ILE A 100 -5.35 1.54 -0.83
CA ILE A 100 -6.07 1.50 0.44
C ILE A 100 -7.37 0.72 0.30
N GLY A 101 -7.52 -0.38 1.05
CA GLY A 101 -8.78 -1.08 1.19
C GLY A 101 -9.70 -0.27 2.12
N TRP A 102 -10.83 0.19 1.61
CA TRP A 102 -11.75 1.01 2.37
C TRP A 102 -12.81 0.17 3.08
N ARG A 103 -12.55 -0.18 4.34
CA ARG A 103 -13.51 -0.82 5.24
C ARG A 103 -14.42 0.24 5.87
N GLY A 104 -15.69 -0.15 6.06
CA GLY A 104 -16.70 0.74 6.66
C GLY A 104 -17.18 1.87 5.76
N GLU A 105 -17.13 1.66 4.44
CA GLU A 105 -17.68 2.60 3.46
C GLU A 105 -19.15 2.94 3.79
N PRO A 106 -19.56 4.23 3.78
CA PRO A 106 -20.93 4.61 4.06
C PRO A 106 -21.95 3.89 3.15
N GLY A 107 -22.96 3.27 3.77
CA GLY A 107 -24.00 2.53 3.06
C GLY A 107 -23.69 1.05 2.81
N ILE A 108 -22.50 0.58 3.21
CA ILE A 108 -22.13 -0.84 3.19
C ILE A 108 -22.10 -1.36 4.63
N GLU A 109 -22.73 -2.52 4.87
CA GLU A 109 -22.64 -3.20 6.16
C GLU A 109 -21.24 -3.71 6.41
N ASP A 110 -20.69 -3.42 7.59
CA ASP A 110 -19.39 -3.89 8.05
C ASP A 110 -19.37 -3.96 9.58
N GLU A 111 -18.32 -4.48 10.15
CA GLU A 111 -18.13 -4.54 11.60
C GLU A 111 -18.12 -3.14 12.23
N PRO A 112 -18.64 -2.97 13.47
CA PRO A 112 -18.80 -1.65 14.10
C PRO A 112 -17.53 -0.80 14.14
N GLN A 113 -16.36 -1.43 14.36
CA GLN A 113 -15.07 -0.74 14.35
C GLN A 113 -14.72 -0.20 12.96
N HIS A 114 -15.01 -0.97 11.90
CA HIS A 114 -14.75 -0.54 10.52
C HIS A 114 -15.66 0.62 10.11
N ILE A 115 -16.94 0.57 10.49
CA ILE A 115 -17.89 1.66 10.23
C ILE A 115 -17.42 2.98 10.86
N LYS A 116 -16.81 2.91 12.05
CA LYS A 116 -16.23 4.11 12.70
C LYS A 116 -14.96 4.63 12.00
N GLN A 117 -14.17 3.74 11.44
CA GLN A 117 -12.91 4.08 10.74
C GLN A 117 -13.14 4.51 9.29
N GLY A 118 -14.26 4.14 8.68
CA GLY A 118 -14.59 4.45 7.30
C GLY A 118 -15.25 5.82 7.08
N ARG A 119 -15.55 6.55 8.17
CA ARG A 119 -16.24 7.86 8.13
C ARG A 119 -15.30 9.05 8.14
#